data_04bd5279f09f4abf5c83a17a4fa8907c
#
_entry.id   04bd5279f09f4abf5c83a17a4fa8907c
#
_cell.length_a   1.000
_cell.length_b   1.000
_cell.length_c   1.000
_cell.angle_alpha   90.00
_cell.angle_beta   90.00
_cell.angle_gamma   90.00
#
_symmetry.space_group_name_H-M   'P 1'
#
loop_
_entity.id
_entity.type
_entity.pdbx_description
1 polymer ?
#
loop_
_entity_poly.entity_id
_entity_poly.type
_entity_poly.pdbx_seq_one_letter_code
_entity_poly.pdbx_strand_id
1 'polypeptide(L)'
;MSLLQIQGLTASYDRSPVLHDVSLEVPQGGFIAVVGANTAGKSTLLRCVSGLLDKVSGSIVFDGHDILRLPPHRIPELGIAHVPEGRHVFPEMTVEENLYLGGYTRRRDGAALKRGCDEVYALFPRLLERRRQAAGTLSGGEQQMVAFGRALMLKPRLLLLDEPSHGLAPKVVEEMHQAMIDIHRSGLTILLVEQNTRLALSVAEHAYVLQSGAMVLSGPSRALMEDSRVREAYLGL
;
A
#
# COMPACT_ATOMS: atom_id res chain seq x y z
N MET A 1 -10.15 12.85 -12.24
CA MET A 1 -9.93 11.67 -13.12
C MET A 1 -9.47 10.50 -12.26
N SER A 2 -9.92 9.31 -12.55
CA SER A 2 -9.50 8.10 -11.81
C SER A 2 -8.11 7.69 -12.27
N LEU A 3 -7.17 7.48 -11.33
CA LEU A 3 -5.80 7.00 -11.61
C LEU A 3 -5.77 5.48 -11.73
N LEU A 4 -6.52 4.78 -10.84
CA LEU A 4 -6.69 3.33 -10.89
C LEU A 4 -8.18 3.01 -10.96
N GLN A 5 -8.57 2.15 -11.88
CA GLN A 5 -9.93 1.62 -12.03
C GLN A 5 -9.86 0.10 -12.04
N ILE A 6 -10.65 -0.52 -11.19
CA ILE A 6 -10.83 -1.97 -11.14
C ILE A 6 -12.29 -2.27 -11.40
N GLN A 7 -12.59 -3.17 -12.35
CA GLN A 7 -13.96 -3.50 -12.74
C GLN A 7 -14.12 -5.01 -12.88
N GLY A 8 -15.10 -5.57 -12.16
CA GLY A 8 -15.47 -6.96 -12.25
C GLY A 8 -14.34 -7.94 -11.91
N LEU A 9 -13.40 -7.53 -11.02
CA LEU A 9 -12.21 -8.31 -10.72
C LEU A 9 -12.57 -9.59 -9.99
N THR A 10 -12.22 -10.72 -10.58
CA THR A 10 -12.32 -12.05 -9.97
C THR A 10 -10.94 -12.67 -9.95
N ALA A 11 -10.53 -13.21 -8.79
CA ALA A 11 -9.20 -13.76 -8.60
C ALA A 11 -9.23 -15.04 -7.77
N SER A 12 -8.34 -15.98 -8.08
CA SER A 12 -8.25 -17.25 -7.39
C SER A 12 -6.80 -17.71 -7.21
N TYR A 13 -6.56 -18.41 -6.09
CA TYR A 13 -5.39 -19.27 -5.91
C TYR A 13 -5.78 -20.69 -6.28
N ASP A 14 -5.09 -21.26 -7.27
CA ASP A 14 -5.41 -22.58 -7.85
C ASP A 14 -6.87 -22.74 -8.26
N ARG A 15 -7.67 -23.45 -7.46
CA ARG A 15 -9.11 -23.68 -7.70
C ARG A 15 -10.00 -22.95 -6.68
N SER A 16 -9.41 -22.22 -5.75
CA SER A 16 -10.15 -21.54 -4.69
C SER A 16 -10.32 -20.05 -5.04
N PRO A 17 -11.52 -19.61 -5.40
CA PRO A 17 -11.80 -18.21 -5.65
C PRO A 17 -11.70 -17.41 -4.34
N VAL A 18 -11.09 -16.22 -4.42
CA VAL A 18 -10.86 -15.32 -3.28
C VAL A 18 -11.49 -13.96 -3.50
N LEU A 19 -11.52 -13.47 -4.73
CA LEU A 19 -12.22 -12.22 -5.09
C LEU A 19 -13.33 -12.52 -6.08
N HIS A 20 -14.48 -11.86 -5.88
CA HIS A 20 -15.71 -12.08 -6.61
C HIS A 20 -16.26 -10.74 -7.09
N ASP A 21 -16.16 -10.44 -8.39
CA ASP A 21 -16.73 -9.26 -9.03
C ASP A 21 -16.41 -7.93 -8.32
N VAL A 22 -15.14 -7.76 -7.91
CA VAL A 22 -14.68 -6.59 -7.16
C VAL A 22 -14.50 -5.41 -8.09
N SER A 23 -15.12 -4.28 -7.74
CA SER A 23 -14.98 -3.02 -8.47
C SER A 23 -14.65 -1.88 -7.51
N LEU A 24 -13.66 -1.05 -7.85
CA LEU A 24 -13.30 0.15 -7.10
C LEU A 24 -12.58 1.16 -8.00
N GLU A 25 -12.54 2.39 -7.53
CA GLU A 25 -11.80 3.49 -8.17
C GLU A 25 -10.89 4.21 -7.16
N VAL A 26 -9.71 4.59 -7.64
CA VAL A 26 -8.77 5.44 -6.89
C VAL A 26 -8.53 6.71 -7.72
N PRO A 27 -9.08 7.85 -7.30
CA PRO A 27 -8.84 9.13 -7.96
C PRO A 27 -7.36 9.53 -7.87
N GLN A 28 -6.87 10.27 -8.86
CA GLN A 28 -5.52 10.85 -8.76
C GLN A 28 -5.43 11.79 -7.56
N GLY A 29 -4.39 11.63 -6.76
CA GLY A 29 -4.21 12.38 -5.52
C GLY A 29 -5.17 11.97 -4.39
N GLY A 30 -5.95 10.90 -4.55
CA GLY A 30 -6.86 10.40 -3.51
C GLY A 30 -6.18 9.50 -2.48
N PHE A 31 -6.72 9.47 -1.28
CA PHE A 31 -6.38 8.49 -0.25
C PHE A 31 -7.59 7.56 -0.04
N ILE A 32 -7.49 6.36 -0.57
CA ILE A 32 -8.57 5.37 -0.55
C ILE A 32 -8.18 4.21 0.36
N ALA A 33 -9.12 3.75 1.18
CA ALA A 33 -8.93 2.55 2.00
C ALA A 33 -9.83 1.39 1.54
N VAL A 34 -9.33 0.17 1.67
CA VAL A 34 -10.11 -1.06 1.63
C VAL A 34 -10.00 -1.73 2.98
N VAL A 35 -11.10 -1.81 3.70
CA VAL A 35 -11.15 -2.39 5.04
C VAL A 35 -11.91 -3.72 5.01
N GLY A 36 -11.61 -4.59 5.96
CA GLY A 36 -12.26 -5.89 6.07
C GLY A 36 -11.51 -6.82 7.02
N ALA A 37 -12.16 -7.90 7.42
CA ALA A 37 -11.56 -8.92 8.27
C ALA A 37 -10.33 -9.58 7.63
N ASN A 38 -9.56 -10.30 8.45
CA ASN A 38 -8.54 -11.20 7.92
C ASN A 38 -9.19 -12.20 6.97
N THR A 39 -8.49 -12.57 5.91
CA THR A 39 -8.99 -13.47 4.84
C THR A 39 -10.10 -12.90 3.95
N ALA A 40 -10.50 -11.61 4.11
CA ALA A 40 -11.50 -11.00 3.24
C ALA A 40 -11.05 -10.85 1.77
N GLY A 41 -9.75 -10.98 1.47
CA GLY A 41 -9.19 -10.84 0.12
C GLY A 41 -8.39 -9.55 -0.11
N LYS A 42 -8.13 -8.75 0.93
CA LYS A 42 -7.45 -7.44 0.84
C LYS A 42 -6.08 -7.52 0.18
N SER A 43 -5.18 -8.37 0.69
CA SER A 43 -3.83 -8.58 0.11
C SER A 43 -3.89 -9.18 -1.28
N THR A 44 -4.91 -10.03 -1.56
CA THR A 44 -5.14 -10.58 -2.90
C THR A 44 -5.46 -9.48 -3.90
N LEU A 45 -6.27 -8.50 -3.52
CA LEU A 45 -6.58 -7.33 -4.36
C LEU A 45 -5.30 -6.57 -4.73
N LEU A 46 -4.42 -6.26 -3.76
CA LEU A 46 -3.16 -5.56 -4.05
C LEU A 46 -2.21 -6.40 -4.89
N ARG A 47 -2.18 -7.72 -4.69
CA ARG A 47 -1.39 -8.65 -5.53
C ARG A 47 -1.88 -8.67 -6.97
N CYS A 48 -3.20 -8.59 -7.21
CA CYS A 48 -3.73 -8.45 -8.57
C CYS A 48 -3.24 -7.16 -9.24
N VAL A 49 -3.32 -6.01 -8.54
CA VAL A 49 -2.82 -4.73 -9.06
C VAL A 49 -1.32 -4.77 -9.33
N SER A 50 -0.56 -5.52 -8.52
CA SER A 50 0.90 -5.67 -8.68
C SER A 50 1.30 -6.75 -9.68
N GLY A 51 0.34 -7.42 -10.36
CA GLY A 51 0.60 -8.49 -11.30
C GLY A 51 1.19 -9.76 -10.68
N LEU A 52 1.01 -9.97 -9.37
CA LEU A 52 1.58 -11.09 -8.62
C LEU A 52 0.62 -12.29 -8.50
N LEU A 53 -0.47 -12.28 -9.26
CA LEU A 53 -1.44 -13.37 -9.29
C LEU A 53 -1.81 -13.70 -10.74
N ASP A 54 -1.72 -14.98 -11.12
CA ASP A 54 -1.89 -15.42 -12.51
C ASP A 54 -3.37 -15.61 -12.89
N LYS A 55 -4.19 -16.10 -11.96
CA LYS A 55 -5.60 -16.43 -12.23
C LYS A 55 -6.50 -15.27 -11.87
N VAL A 56 -6.51 -14.27 -12.74
CA VAL A 56 -7.27 -13.04 -12.59
C VAL A 56 -8.08 -12.77 -13.85
N SER A 57 -9.33 -12.32 -13.68
CA SER A 57 -10.21 -11.85 -14.76
C SER A 57 -10.90 -10.55 -14.36
N GLY A 58 -11.50 -9.87 -15.32
CA GLY A 58 -12.02 -8.52 -15.16
C GLY A 58 -11.12 -7.49 -15.81
N SER A 59 -11.04 -6.28 -15.27
CA SER A 59 -10.23 -5.20 -15.81
C SER A 59 -9.51 -4.46 -14.68
N ILE A 60 -8.23 -4.14 -14.92
CA ILE A 60 -7.43 -3.22 -14.07
C ILE A 60 -6.78 -2.20 -14.99
N VAL A 61 -7.25 -0.96 -14.91
CA VAL A 61 -6.74 0.15 -15.72
C VAL A 61 -6.02 1.15 -14.81
N PHE A 62 -4.77 1.42 -15.10
CA PHE A 62 -3.96 2.44 -14.43
C PHE A 62 -3.55 3.53 -15.43
N ASP A 63 -3.93 4.77 -15.14
CA ASP A 63 -3.66 5.93 -16.01
C ASP A 63 -4.04 5.68 -17.49
N GLY A 64 -5.19 5.07 -17.72
CA GLY A 64 -5.69 4.72 -19.06
C GLY A 64 -5.06 3.48 -19.70
N HIS A 65 -4.15 2.79 -19.02
CA HIS A 65 -3.48 1.59 -19.53
C HIS A 65 -4.02 0.33 -18.82
N ASP A 66 -4.41 -0.68 -19.60
CA ASP A 66 -4.72 -2.00 -19.04
C ASP A 66 -3.43 -2.66 -18.53
N ILE A 67 -3.38 -2.90 -17.22
CA ILE A 67 -2.21 -3.51 -16.56
C ILE A 67 -2.43 -4.97 -16.19
N LEU A 68 -3.62 -5.53 -16.38
CA LEU A 68 -3.97 -6.88 -15.94
C LEU A 68 -3.06 -7.96 -16.56
N ARG A 69 -2.57 -7.73 -17.78
CA ARG A 69 -1.73 -8.68 -18.51
C ARG A 69 -0.26 -8.30 -18.56
N LEU A 70 0.13 -7.26 -17.85
CA LEU A 70 1.52 -6.85 -17.81
C LEU A 70 2.33 -7.78 -16.87
N PRO A 71 3.56 -8.13 -17.24
CA PRO A 71 4.42 -8.90 -16.35
C PRO A 71 4.77 -8.04 -15.11
N PRO A 72 4.91 -8.67 -13.91
CA PRO A 72 5.05 -7.95 -12.63
C PRO A 72 6.15 -6.89 -12.62
N HIS A 73 7.29 -7.14 -13.29
CA HIS A 73 8.43 -6.21 -13.32
C HIS A 73 8.15 -4.91 -14.10
N ARG A 74 7.09 -4.87 -14.94
CA ARG A 74 6.69 -3.67 -15.67
C ARG A 74 5.78 -2.76 -14.86
N ILE A 75 5.09 -3.28 -13.84
CA ILE A 75 4.16 -2.52 -13.00
C ILE A 75 4.85 -1.35 -12.29
N PRO A 76 6.04 -1.53 -11.64
CA PRO A 76 6.75 -0.41 -11.04
C PRO A 76 7.22 0.65 -12.05
N GLU A 77 7.50 0.29 -13.30
CA GLU A 77 7.90 1.26 -14.33
C GLU A 77 6.77 2.25 -14.68
N LEU A 78 5.51 1.87 -14.44
CA LEU A 78 4.35 2.75 -14.59
C LEU A 78 4.17 3.71 -13.40
N GLY A 79 4.92 3.51 -12.31
CA GLY A 79 4.84 4.31 -11.10
C GLY A 79 3.88 3.73 -10.04
N ILE A 80 3.69 2.43 -10.01
CA ILE A 80 2.98 1.73 -8.93
C ILE A 80 4.01 1.11 -8.00
N ALA A 81 4.01 1.51 -6.72
CA ALA A 81 4.82 0.87 -5.69
C ALA A 81 3.93 0.09 -4.72
N HIS A 82 4.42 -1.05 -4.25
CA HIS A 82 3.71 -1.91 -3.31
C HIS A 82 4.57 -2.17 -2.07
N VAL A 83 4.03 -1.87 -0.90
CA VAL A 83 4.55 -2.27 0.41
C VAL A 83 3.70 -3.45 0.89
N PRO A 84 4.16 -4.69 0.73
CA PRO A 84 3.42 -5.86 1.16
C PRO A 84 3.46 -6.02 2.68
N GLU A 85 2.52 -6.76 3.24
CA GLU A 85 2.56 -7.20 4.63
C GLU A 85 3.87 -7.96 4.92
N GLY A 86 4.42 -7.82 6.15
CA GLY A 86 5.56 -8.61 6.60
C GLY A 86 6.92 -7.94 6.42
N ARG A 87 6.98 -6.64 6.18
CA ARG A 87 8.20 -5.79 6.18
C ARG A 87 9.14 -6.04 5.00
N HIS A 88 9.50 -7.28 4.67
CA HIS A 88 10.31 -7.73 3.52
C HIS A 88 11.57 -6.90 3.24
N VAL A 89 12.35 -6.59 4.29
CA VAL A 89 13.69 -5.98 4.12
C VAL A 89 14.70 -7.02 3.65
N PHE A 90 15.78 -6.57 3.02
CA PHE A 90 16.96 -7.39 2.77
C PHE A 90 17.84 -7.34 4.02
N PRO A 91 17.85 -8.37 4.89
CA PRO A 91 18.38 -8.29 6.25
C PRO A 91 19.89 -8.06 6.31
N GLU A 92 20.64 -8.61 5.34
CA GLU A 92 22.10 -8.48 5.27
C GLU A 92 22.55 -7.13 4.70
N MET A 93 21.66 -6.40 4.05
CA MET A 93 21.94 -5.09 3.48
C MET A 93 21.69 -3.99 4.52
N THR A 94 22.45 -2.92 4.42
CA THR A 94 22.23 -1.72 5.23
C THR A 94 20.88 -1.07 4.90
N VAL A 95 20.42 -0.16 5.78
CA VAL A 95 19.25 0.67 5.52
C VAL A 95 19.39 1.42 4.19
N GLU A 96 20.53 2.08 3.97
CA GLU A 96 20.81 2.86 2.76
C GLU A 96 20.78 2.00 1.51
N GLU A 97 21.38 0.80 1.52
CA GLU A 97 21.36 -0.13 0.40
C GLU A 97 19.94 -0.64 0.11
N ASN A 98 19.13 -0.94 1.16
CA ASN A 98 17.73 -1.27 0.99
C ASN A 98 16.96 -0.15 0.27
N LEU A 99 17.19 1.11 0.65
CA LEU A 99 16.58 2.26 -0.02
C LEU A 99 17.00 2.37 -1.47
N TYR A 100 18.30 2.27 -1.77
CA TYR A 100 18.82 2.33 -3.15
C TYR A 100 18.19 1.30 -4.07
N LEU A 101 17.92 0.08 -3.57
CA LEU A 101 17.22 -0.95 -4.34
C LEU A 101 15.82 -0.50 -4.80
N GLY A 102 15.10 0.28 -3.96
CA GLY A 102 13.79 0.81 -4.35
C GLY A 102 13.84 1.78 -5.53
N GLY A 103 14.98 2.43 -5.72
CA GLY A 103 15.22 3.36 -6.85
C GLY A 103 15.77 2.69 -8.12
N TYR A 104 15.65 1.36 -8.29
CA TYR A 104 16.28 0.62 -9.38
C TYR A 104 15.91 1.12 -10.79
N THR A 105 14.71 1.65 -10.97
CA THR A 105 14.26 2.23 -12.25
C THR A 105 15.08 3.48 -12.63
N ARG A 106 15.67 4.13 -11.63
CA ARG A 106 16.49 5.35 -11.76
C ARG A 106 17.97 5.14 -11.41
N ARG A 107 18.44 3.88 -11.40
CA ARG A 107 19.80 3.50 -10.96
C ARG A 107 20.95 4.23 -11.68
N ARG A 108 20.69 4.83 -12.85
CA ARG A 108 21.68 5.61 -13.60
C ARG A 108 21.78 7.07 -13.15
N ASP A 109 20.84 7.56 -12.33
CA ASP A 109 20.82 8.91 -11.78
C ASP A 109 21.12 8.89 -10.28
N GLY A 110 22.41 8.87 -9.96
CA GLY A 110 22.87 8.85 -8.55
C GLY A 110 22.44 10.09 -7.76
N ALA A 111 22.27 11.24 -8.40
CA ALA A 111 21.79 12.44 -7.75
C ALA A 111 20.30 12.31 -7.37
N ALA A 112 19.47 11.72 -8.24
CA ALA A 112 18.08 11.45 -7.95
C ALA A 112 17.93 10.41 -6.83
N LEU A 113 18.78 9.38 -6.82
CA LEU A 113 18.77 8.38 -5.73
C LEU A 113 19.13 9.03 -4.39
N LYS A 114 20.16 9.88 -4.35
CA LYS A 114 20.53 10.60 -3.13
C LYS A 114 19.39 11.50 -2.64
N ARG A 115 18.80 12.32 -3.51
CA ARG A 115 17.62 13.14 -3.14
C ARG A 115 16.47 12.29 -2.60
N GLY A 116 16.21 11.12 -3.21
CA GLY A 116 15.20 10.19 -2.72
C GLY A 116 15.48 9.70 -1.30
N CYS A 117 16.74 9.34 -1.00
CA CYS A 117 17.13 8.98 0.36
C CYS A 117 16.95 10.13 1.34
N ASP A 118 17.35 11.35 0.97
CA ASP A 118 17.23 12.54 1.82
C ASP A 118 15.74 12.79 2.17
N GLU A 119 14.82 12.62 1.23
CA GLU A 119 13.36 12.72 1.46
C GLU A 119 12.86 11.62 2.41
N VAL A 120 13.32 10.37 2.23
CA VAL A 120 12.97 9.27 3.13
C VAL A 120 13.49 9.52 4.54
N TYR A 121 14.71 10.06 4.68
CA TYR A 121 15.30 10.40 5.97
C TYR A 121 14.61 11.59 6.63
N ALA A 122 14.10 12.55 5.86
CA ALA A 122 13.27 13.63 6.39
C ALA A 122 11.94 13.09 6.96
N LEU A 123 11.35 12.07 6.31
CA LEU A 123 10.13 11.41 6.77
C LEU A 123 10.39 10.51 7.98
N PHE A 124 11.53 9.80 8.00
CA PHE A 124 11.93 8.86 9.04
C PHE A 124 13.35 9.15 9.55
N PRO A 125 13.54 10.16 10.43
CA PRO A 125 14.88 10.57 10.90
C PRO A 125 15.71 9.45 11.52
N ARG A 126 15.06 8.48 12.16
CA ARG A 126 15.73 7.30 12.75
C ARG A 126 16.48 6.47 11.71
N LEU A 127 16.00 6.44 10.46
CA LEU A 127 16.68 5.70 9.39
C LEU A 127 17.99 6.37 8.99
N LEU A 128 18.08 7.70 9.06
CA LEU A 128 19.32 8.44 8.82
C LEU A 128 20.39 8.08 9.87
N GLU A 129 20.01 8.05 11.15
CA GLU A 129 20.91 7.70 12.25
C GLU A 129 21.50 6.28 12.07
N ARG A 130 20.69 5.38 11.50
CA ARG A 130 21.00 3.96 11.32
C ARG A 130 21.30 3.57 9.87
N ARG A 131 21.58 4.53 8.99
CA ARG A 131 21.70 4.30 7.53
C ARG A 131 22.73 3.23 7.14
N ARG A 132 23.79 3.05 7.95
CA ARG A 132 24.86 2.06 7.75
C ARG A 132 24.64 0.74 8.51
N GLN A 133 23.56 0.64 9.30
CA GLN A 133 23.22 -0.56 10.06
C GLN A 133 22.53 -1.58 9.15
N ALA A 134 22.84 -2.88 9.34
CA ALA A 134 22.16 -3.97 8.65
C ALA A 134 20.66 -3.98 9.00
N ALA A 135 19.80 -4.00 8.01
CA ALA A 135 18.35 -3.86 8.20
C ALA A 135 17.74 -4.99 9.05
N GLY A 136 18.33 -6.19 9.01
CA GLY A 136 17.91 -7.33 9.83
C GLY A 136 18.05 -7.10 11.33
N THR A 137 18.92 -6.16 11.76
CA THR A 137 19.17 -5.86 13.19
C THR A 137 18.28 -4.74 13.75
N LEU A 138 17.44 -4.14 12.91
CA LEU A 138 16.50 -3.09 13.30
C LEU A 138 15.29 -3.66 14.03
N SER A 139 14.63 -2.81 14.84
CA SER A 139 13.31 -3.13 15.37
C SER A 139 12.28 -3.35 14.24
N GLY A 140 11.21 -4.08 14.55
CA GLY A 140 10.17 -4.34 13.54
C GLY A 140 9.53 -3.09 12.96
N GLY A 141 9.39 -2.03 13.77
CA GLY A 141 8.89 -0.74 13.28
C GLY A 141 9.88 -0.03 12.36
N GLU A 142 11.17 -0.05 12.67
CA GLU A 142 12.20 0.52 11.80
C GLU A 142 12.32 -0.26 10.48
N GLN A 143 12.18 -1.60 10.51
CA GLN A 143 12.12 -2.41 9.30
C GLN A 143 10.92 -2.03 8.42
N GLN A 144 9.77 -1.75 9.04
CA GLN A 144 8.59 -1.27 8.30
C GLN A 144 8.84 0.09 7.65
N MET A 145 9.49 1.02 8.37
CA MET A 145 9.92 2.31 7.80
C MET A 145 10.88 2.13 6.62
N VAL A 146 11.81 1.17 6.69
CA VAL A 146 12.71 0.85 5.57
C VAL A 146 11.93 0.33 4.38
N ALA A 147 10.99 -0.61 4.57
CA ALA A 147 10.15 -1.14 3.49
C ALA A 147 9.31 -0.05 2.82
N PHE A 148 8.73 0.83 3.63
CA PHE A 148 7.95 1.99 3.18
C PHE A 148 8.85 2.99 2.41
N GLY A 149 10.00 3.37 2.98
CA GLY A 149 10.96 4.26 2.35
C GLY A 149 11.47 3.69 1.02
N ARG A 150 11.75 2.38 0.96
CA ARG A 150 12.13 1.69 -0.27
C ARG A 150 11.09 1.84 -1.37
N ALA A 151 9.80 1.75 -1.04
CA ALA A 151 8.72 1.97 -1.99
C ALA A 151 8.69 3.43 -2.50
N LEU A 152 8.93 4.40 -1.61
CA LEU A 152 9.01 5.82 -1.99
C LEU A 152 10.18 6.16 -2.90
N MET A 153 11.29 5.40 -2.83
CA MET A 153 12.44 5.56 -3.74
C MET A 153 12.10 5.35 -5.20
N LEU A 154 11.02 4.64 -5.52
CA LEU A 154 10.49 4.53 -6.89
C LEU A 154 9.97 5.88 -7.42
N LYS A 155 9.60 6.83 -6.54
CA LYS A 155 8.81 8.04 -6.84
C LYS A 155 7.47 7.67 -7.48
N PRO A 156 6.66 6.88 -6.77
CA PRO A 156 5.45 6.33 -7.35
C PRO A 156 4.39 7.41 -7.60
N ARG A 157 3.47 7.11 -8.49
CA ARG A 157 2.20 7.84 -8.69
C ARG A 157 1.09 7.22 -7.84
N LEU A 158 1.19 5.91 -7.56
CA LEU A 158 0.29 5.16 -6.71
C LEU A 158 1.10 4.31 -5.73
N LEU A 159 0.82 4.46 -4.44
CA LEU A 159 1.39 3.65 -3.37
C LEU A 159 0.33 2.68 -2.85
N LEU A 160 0.61 1.39 -2.97
CA LEU A 160 -0.19 0.30 -2.41
C LEU A 160 0.39 -0.09 -1.05
N LEU A 161 -0.44 -0.08 -0.01
CA LEU A 161 -0.03 -0.41 1.36
C LEU A 161 -0.86 -1.57 1.89
N ASP A 162 -0.20 -2.67 2.22
CA ASP A 162 -0.81 -3.89 2.74
C ASP A 162 -0.55 -4.02 4.24
N GLU A 163 -1.55 -3.66 5.05
CA GLU A 163 -1.55 -3.72 6.52
C GLU A 163 -0.25 -3.15 7.15
N PRO A 164 0.14 -1.89 6.80
CA PRO A 164 1.43 -1.33 7.20
C PRO A 164 1.58 -1.14 8.72
N SER A 165 0.48 -1.16 9.46
CA SER A 165 0.47 -1.00 10.93
C SER A 165 0.49 -2.33 11.69
N HIS A 166 0.37 -3.48 10.99
CA HIS A 166 0.22 -4.79 11.63
C HIS A 166 1.45 -5.17 12.48
N GLY A 167 1.20 -5.57 13.73
CA GLY A 167 2.25 -6.03 14.65
C GLY A 167 3.26 -4.97 15.06
N LEU A 168 2.91 -3.68 14.96
CA LEU A 168 3.74 -2.57 15.39
C LEU A 168 3.31 -2.06 16.76
N ALA A 169 4.27 -1.49 17.49
CA ALA A 169 3.99 -0.79 18.75
C ALA A 169 3.16 0.48 18.48
N PRO A 170 2.26 0.89 19.40
CA PRO A 170 1.36 2.03 19.18
C PRO A 170 2.04 3.30 18.69
N LYS A 171 3.19 3.67 19.29
CA LYS A 171 3.95 4.85 18.87
C LYS A 171 4.44 4.77 17.43
N VAL A 172 4.84 3.57 16.96
CA VAL A 172 5.28 3.37 15.57
C VAL A 172 4.10 3.43 14.61
N VAL A 173 2.93 2.93 15.02
CA VAL A 173 1.68 3.09 14.27
C VAL A 173 1.36 4.56 14.04
N GLU A 174 1.47 5.40 15.08
CA GLU A 174 1.27 6.86 14.97
C GLU A 174 2.28 7.49 14.01
N GLU A 175 3.57 7.14 14.11
CA GLU A 175 4.63 7.63 13.21
C GLU A 175 4.35 7.23 11.74
N MET A 176 3.96 5.98 11.49
CA MET A 176 3.59 5.51 10.14
C MET A 176 2.34 6.21 9.60
N HIS A 177 1.36 6.44 10.49
CA HIS A 177 0.14 7.16 10.16
C HIS A 177 0.43 8.60 9.71
N GLN A 178 1.25 9.31 10.50
CA GLN A 178 1.67 10.65 10.16
C GLN A 178 2.43 10.69 8.83
N ALA A 179 3.33 9.72 8.61
CA ALA A 179 4.06 9.59 7.36
C ALA A 179 3.11 9.41 6.16
N MET A 180 2.07 8.56 6.27
CA MET A 180 1.07 8.40 5.20
C MET A 180 0.32 9.70 4.91
N ILE A 181 -0.07 10.45 5.95
CA ILE A 181 -0.73 11.76 5.79
C ILE A 181 0.20 12.74 5.08
N ASP A 182 1.47 12.82 5.47
CA ASP A 182 2.42 13.79 4.93
C ASP A 182 2.73 13.52 3.46
N ILE A 183 2.93 12.25 3.09
CA ILE A 183 3.15 11.90 1.67
C ILE A 183 1.89 12.10 0.82
N HIS A 184 0.70 11.82 1.37
CA HIS A 184 -0.56 12.12 0.69
C HIS A 184 -0.71 13.62 0.44
N ARG A 185 -0.43 14.46 1.44
CA ARG A 185 -0.44 15.93 1.29
C ARG A 185 0.55 16.45 0.24
N SER A 186 1.61 15.71 -0.03
CA SER A 186 2.52 16.03 -1.14
C SER A 186 1.97 15.66 -2.52
N GLY A 187 0.75 15.11 -2.60
CA GLY A 187 0.04 14.76 -3.83
C GLY A 187 0.16 13.31 -4.25
N LEU A 188 0.75 12.43 -3.42
CA LEU A 188 0.83 11.01 -3.72
C LEU A 188 -0.54 10.33 -3.56
N THR A 189 -0.95 9.55 -4.56
CA THR A 189 -2.15 8.71 -4.48
C THR A 189 -1.86 7.48 -3.64
N ILE A 190 -2.76 7.13 -2.72
CA ILE A 190 -2.60 5.98 -1.81
C ILE A 190 -3.82 5.05 -1.90
N LEU A 191 -3.55 3.76 -2.03
CA LEU A 191 -4.51 2.69 -1.78
C LEU A 191 -4.03 1.86 -0.60
N LEU A 192 -4.71 2.02 0.53
CA LEU A 192 -4.42 1.34 1.80
C LEU A 192 -5.37 0.17 1.99
N VAL A 193 -4.86 -1.01 2.29
CA VAL A 193 -5.66 -2.09 2.85
C VAL A 193 -5.30 -2.28 4.32
N GLU A 194 -6.30 -2.36 5.18
CA GLU A 194 -6.13 -2.44 6.62
C GLU A 194 -7.22 -3.29 7.29
N GLN A 195 -6.82 -3.99 8.34
CA GLN A 195 -7.77 -4.65 9.24
C GLN A 195 -8.31 -3.66 10.29
N ASN A 196 -7.46 -2.75 10.77
CA ASN A 196 -7.86 -1.73 11.71
C ASN A 196 -8.71 -0.66 11.01
N THR A 197 -10.01 -0.93 10.93
CA THR A 197 -10.98 -0.07 10.24
C THR A 197 -10.98 1.36 10.78
N ARG A 198 -10.90 1.55 12.11
CA ARG A 198 -10.86 2.89 12.71
C ARG A 198 -9.66 3.69 12.22
N LEU A 199 -8.49 3.05 12.19
CA LEU A 199 -7.27 3.66 11.71
C LEU A 199 -7.39 4.04 10.23
N ALA A 200 -7.80 3.12 9.38
CA ALA A 200 -7.95 3.34 7.94
C ALA A 200 -8.93 4.48 7.62
N LEU A 201 -10.11 4.47 8.26
CA LEU A 201 -11.13 5.49 8.06
C LEU A 201 -10.72 6.87 8.59
N SER A 202 -9.76 6.95 9.53
CA SER A 202 -9.29 8.23 10.07
C SER A 202 -8.38 9.00 9.09
N VAL A 203 -7.77 8.31 8.10
CA VAL A 203 -6.83 8.93 7.14
C VAL A 203 -7.35 8.96 5.72
N ALA A 204 -8.16 7.98 5.32
CA ALA A 204 -8.69 7.90 3.97
C ALA A 204 -9.89 8.84 3.78
N GLU A 205 -10.02 9.39 2.58
CA GLU A 205 -11.16 10.23 2.19
C GLU A 205 -12.40 9.38 1.88
N HIS A 206 -12.19 8.24 1.25
CA HIS A 206 -13.22 7.28 0.85
C HIS A 206 -12.75 5.86 1.17
N ALA A 207 -13.68 5.00 1.51
CA ALA A 207 -13.33 3.61 1.76
C ALA A 207 -14.34 2.63 1.17
N TYR A 208 -13.83 1.42 0.96
CA TYR A 208 -14.57 0.23 0.54
C TYR A 208 -14.49 -0.82 1.63
N VAL A 209 -15.58 -1.51 1.90
CA VAL A 209 -15.62 -2.63 2.84
C VAL A 209 -15.65 -3.93 2.04
N LEU A 210 -14.59 -4.71 2.19
CA LEU A 210 -14.43 -6.03 1.54
C LEU A 210 -14.80 -7.13 2.55
N GLN A 211 -15.74 -7.98 2.17
CA GLN A 211 -16.18 -9.13 2.98
C GLN A 211 -16.26 -10.36 2.10
N SER A 212 -15.59 -11.44 2.50
CA SER A 212 -15.61 -12.73 1.77
C SER A 212 -15.38 -12.59 0.27
N GLY A 213 -14.43 -11.73 -0.13
CA GLY A 213 -14.04 -11.52 -1.51
C GLY A 213 -14.94 -10.57 -2.32
N ALA A 214 -15.98 -9.98 -1.74
CA ALA A 214 -16.88 -9.05 -2.43
C ALA A 214 -16.92 -7.68 -1.73
N MET A 215 -17.12 -6.61 -2.51
CA MET A 215 -17.36 -5.29 -1.96
C MET A 215 -18.81 -5.17 -1.48
N VAL A 216 -18.99 -4.95 -0.17
CA VAL A 216 -20.33 -4.90 0.45
C VAL A 216 -20.81 -3.49 0.74
N LEU A 217 -19.89 -2.55 0.97
CA LEU A 217 -20.18 -1.14 1.24
C LEU A 217 -19.08 -0.26 0.63
N SER A 218 -19.43 0.94 0.24
CA SER A 218 -18.47 1.99 -0.12
C SER A 218 -19.05 3.36 0.18
N GLY A 219 -18.17 4.32 0.49
CA GLY A 219 -18.59 5.69 0.76
C GLY A 219 -17.48 6.56 1.36
N PRO A 220 -17.77 7.84 1.59
CA PRO A 220 -16.88 8.71 2.32
C PRO A 220 -16.56 8.11 3.70
N SER A 221 -15.28 8.12 4.09
CA SER A 221 -14.83 7.47 5.33
C SER A 221 -15.58 7.95 6.56
N ARG A 222 -15.90 9.25 6.61
CA ARG A 222 -16.68 9.85 7.70
C ARG A 222 -18.08 9.23 7.80
N ALA A 223 -18.76 9.01 6.67
CA ALA A 223 -20.09 8.40 6.65
C ALA A 223 -20.02 6.91 7.07
N LEU A 224 -18.97 6.19 6.66
CA LEU A 224 -18.78 4.80 7.06
C LEU A 224 -18.45 4.66 8.56
N MET A 225 -17.80 5.62 9.18
CA MET A 225 -17.59 5.62 10.64
C MET A 225 -18.90 5.73 11.42
N GLU A 226 -19.94 6.33 10.85
CA GLU A 226 -21.25 6.51 11.45
C GLU A 226 -22.23 5.38 11.09
N ASP A 227 -21.93 4.55 10.08
CA ASP A 227 -22.78 3.45 9.63
C ASP A 227 -22.83 2.34 10.69
N SER A 228 -24.05 1.96 11.13
CA SER A 228 -24.28 0.95 12.19
C SER A 228 -23.66 -0.41 11.83
N ARG A 229 -23.74 -0.82 10.57
CA ARG A 229 -23.19 -2.09 10.09
C ARG A 229 -21.67 -2.12 10.20
N VAL A 230 -21.01 -1.00 9.90
CA VAL A 230 -19.55 -0.86 10.03
C VAL A 230 -19.16 -0.83 11.50
N ARG A 231 -19.94 -0.14 12.34
CA ARG A 231 -19.70 -0.04 13.78
C ARG A 231 -19.79 -1.40 14.47
N GLU A 232 -20.87 -2.13 14.25
CA GLU A 232 -21.10 -3.45 14.84
C GLU A 232 -20.09 -4.49 14.34
N ALA A 233 -19.82 -4.54 13.02
CA ALA A 233 -18.98 -5.59 12.43
C ALA A 233 -17.48 -5.34 12.58
N TYR A 234 -17.03 -4.07 12.60
CA TYR A 234 -15.61 -3.72 12.43
C TYR A 234 -15.06 -2.73 13.47
N LEU A 235 -15.89 -1.98 14.19
CA LEU A 235 -15.43 -0.99 15.19
C LEU A 235 -15.62 -1.47 16.64
N GLY A 236 -16.33 -2.58 16.86
CA GLY A 236 -16.58 -3.14 18.20
C GLY A 236 -17.45 -2.27 19.08
N LEU A 237 -18.40 -1.51 18.47
CA LEU A 237 -19.28 -0.54 19.14
C LEU A 237 -20.74 -0.97 19.02
#